data_8aec920ef5e3909767af487415d00598
#
_entry.id   8aec920ef5e3909767af487415d00598
#
_cell.length_a   1.000
_cell.length_b   1.000
_cell.length_c   1.000
_cell.angle_alpha   90.00
_cell.angle_beta   90.00
_cell.angle_gamma   90.00
#
_symmetry.space_group_name_H-M   'P 1'
#
loop_
_entity.id
_entity.type
_entity.pdbx_description
1 polymer ?
#
loop_
_entity_poly.entity_id
_entity_poly.type
_entity_poly.pdbx_seq_one_letter_code
_entity_poly.pdbx_strand_id
1 'polypeptide(L)'
;MSALRRVIRPSHLLLSTALSALLAAHALAAGPQPAKPPQPGAPADPAIESLERFGQGIERLTLENGLRLVLAPDNSAKTVAISVTYGVGSRDEGPGQSGFAHLFEHMMFQGSAHVAKGQHFTYISERGGQLNGTTNADRTNYFEVLPSSELPLAMWLEADRMRALAVNAVNFENQRAVVKEEYRMSYENAAYMTGMLRLTELIFADYPPYAHPTIGSMQDLDAAKLEWVKTFYDSHYAPKNAVLTVAGDFDRDEAVKLARQYFGDIDKPVPTRAPLPEMPTKVTPRTASVKDTNAKTPGFFFGYLIPKSNTPEHYALELATSLLADGDSSRLERLLVRDRAVAQRVSAGTLDHVGPDGLIISAVLTETAKLPEVEKLIENELEKLAKTPATPAELAKVKRRVRSSFVFGLQTNLSRATQLGQYESYFGDARLLARELQHYQAVTAEEIQQAVKKYLIPERRQVVEVLPVDAPKASDAAAATGTPAKPAASPKVDAGAKAAAPPPKPAGKPPVAVKGGTP
;
A
#
# COMPACT_ATOMS: atom_id res chain seq x y z
N MET A 1 37.84 23.15 -26.43
CA MET A 1 36.38 23.29 -26.21
C MET A 1 35.85 21.93 -25.80
N SER A 2 35.79 21.70 -24.50
CA SER A 2 35.48 20.41 -23.88
C SER A 2 34.23 20.58 -23.04
N ALA A 3 33.13 19.89 -23.40
CA ALA A 3 31.87 19.91 -22.67
C ALA A 3 31.88 18.76 -21.65
N LEU A 4 31.96 19.11 -20.36
CA LEU A 4 31.79 18.16 -19.26
C LEU A 4 30.31 17.71 -19.19
N ARG A 5 30.05 16.46 -19.52
CA ARG A 5 28.81 15.77 -19.13
C ARG A 5 28.91 15.37 -17.67
N ARG A 6 28.12 16.02 -16.81
CA ARG A 6 27.85 15.54 -15.45
C ARG A 6 26.90 14.35 -15.52
N VAL A 7 27.40 13.18 -15.18
CA VAL A 7 26.59 11.99 -14.91
C VAL A 7 25.97 12.16 -13.53
N ILE A 8 24.67 12.37 -13.48
CA ILE A 8 23.88 12.36 -12.23
C ILE A 8 23.65 10.90 -11.85
N ARG A 9 24.23 10.48 -10.74
CA ARG A 9 23.98 9.13 -10.16
C ARG A 9 22.58 9.10 -9.52
N PRO A 10 21.74 8.10 -9.79
CA PRO A 10 20.35 8.04 -9.27
C PRO A 10 20.22 7.37 -7.89
N SER A 11 21.19 7.57 -6.99
CA SER A 11 21.24 6.77 -5.75
C SER A 11 20.55 7.40 -4.52
N HIS A 12 19.97 8.59 -4.64
CA HIS A 12 19.35 9.29 -3.49
C HIS A 12 17.84 9.51 -3.59
N LEU A 13 17.19 9.06 -4.66
CA LEU A 13 15.77 9.34 -4.89
C LEU A 13 14.83 8.24 -4.34
N LEU A 14 15.32 7.02 -4.14
CA LEU A 14 14.48 5.88 -3.76
C LEU A 14 14.12 5.82 -2.25
N LEU A 15 14.98 6.38 -1.38
CA LEU A 15 14.72 6.34 0.07
C LEU A 15 13.70 7.38 0.54
N SER A 16 13.59 8.50 -0.18
CA SER A 16 12.57 9.52 0.15
C SER A 16 11.18 9.14 -0.36
N THR A 17 11.09 8.31 -1.40
CA THR A 17 9.80 7.91 -1.99
C THR A 17 9.12 6.79 -1.22
N ALA A 18 9.85 5.83 -0.63
CA ALA A 18 9.23 4.76 0.16
C ALA A 18 8.60 5.28 1.46
N LEU A 19 9.26 6.20 2.15
CA LEU A 19 8.72 6.80 3.38
C LEU A 19 7.68 7.90 3.08
N SER A 20 7.81 8.61 1.96
CA SER A 20 6.82 9.59 1.50
C SER A 20 5.59 8.91 0.88
N ALA A 21 5.74 7.73 0.27
CA ALA A 21 4.62 6.92 -0.20
C ALA A 21 3.84 6.32 0.98
N LEU A 22 4.51 5.90 2.06
CA LEU A 22 3.80 5.52 3.30
C LEU A 22 2.98 6.67 3.88
N LEU A 23 3.47 7.92 3.81
CA LEU A 23 2.78 9.08 4.37
C LEU A 23 1.69 9.66 3.44
N ALA A 24 1.76 9.44 2.13
CA ALA A 24 0.74 9.93 1.19
C ALA A 24 -0.44 8.96 1.02
N ALA A 25 -0.27 7.65 1.31
CA ALA A 25 -1.34 6.67 1.26
C ALA A 25 -2.29 6.73 2.48
N HIS A 26 -1.93 7.46 3.52
CA HIS A 26 -2.54 7.40 4.86
C HIS A 26 -3.80 8.24 5.06
N ALA A 27 -4.33 8.90 4.03
CA ALA A 27 -5.52 9.73 4.19
C ALA A 27 -6.84 9.02 3.83
N LEU A 28 -6.86 7.70 3.62
CA LEU A 28 -7.89 7.15 2.74
C LEU A 28 -8.57 5.84 3.13
N ALA A 29 -8.48 5.37 4.37
CA ALA A 29 -9.15 4.13 4.74
C ALA A 29 -10.16 4.33 5.87
N ALA A 30 -11.44 4.39 5.54
CA ALA A 30 -12.52 4.28 6.53
C ALA A 30 -13.92 4.12 5.92
N GLY A 31 -14.74 3.29 6.47
CA GLY A 31 -16.13 3.01 6.11
C GLY A 31 -17.14 3.42 7.19
N PRO A 32 -18.43 3.11 7.13
CA PRO A 32 -19.49 4.04 7.53
C PRO A 32 -19.93 4.00 8.99
N GLN A 33 -19.81 5.13 9.66
CA GLN A 33 -20.82 5.58 10.64
C GLN A 33 -21.45 6.89 10.13
N PRO A 34 -22.72 7.18 10.42
CA PRO A 34 -23.33 8.42 9.97
C PRO A 34 -22.59 9.63 10.57
N ALA A 35 -22.06 10.46 9.70
CA ALA A 35 -21.45 11.72 10.09
C ALA A 35 -22.46 12.56 10.87
N LYS A 36 -21.99 13.21 11.94
CA LYS A 36 -22.78 14.22 12.65
C LYS A 36 -23.17 15.31 11.63
N PRO A 37 -24.45 15.71 11.54
CA PRO A 37 -24.85 16.69 10.55
C PRO A 37 -24.07 18.00 10.73
N PRO A 38 -23.70 18.69 9.65
CA PRO A 38 -22.99 19.96 9.72
C PRO A 38 -23.81 20.98 10.53
N GLN A 39 -23.12 21.86 11.22
CA GLN A 39 -23.79 22.94 11.97
C GLN A 39 -24.56 23.83 10.96
N PRO A 40 -25.82 24.18 11.25
CA PRO A 40 -26.61 25.06 10.37
C PRO A 40 -25.93 26.43 10.21
N GLY A 41 -25.59 26.80 8.97
CA GLY A 41 -25.15 28.16 8.64
C GLY A 41 -23.70 28.34 8.15
N ALA A 42 -22.84 27.30 8.16
CA ALA A 42 -21.55 27.38 7.46
C ALA A 42 -21.74 27.22 5.95
N PRO A 43 -21.06 28.02 5.09
CA PRO A 43 -21.10 27.79 3.65
C PRO A 43 -20.60 26.38 3.35
N ALA A 44 -21.30 25.68 2.43
CA ALA A 44 -20.92 24.34 2.03
C ALA A 44 -19.46 24.32 1.49
N ASP A 45 -18.67 23.34 1.92
CA ASP A 45 -17.29 23.21 1.41
C ASP A 45 -17.32 22.70 -0.04
N PRO A 46 -16.83 23.47 -1.02
CA PRO A 46 -16.86 23.08 -2.43
C PRO A 46 -16.19 21.74 -2.73
N ALA A 47 -15.20 21.31 -1.89
CA ALA A 47 -14.57 20.00 -2.05
C ALA A 47 -15.52 18.88 -1.62
N ILE A 48 -16.29 19.06 -0.54
CA ILE A 48 -17.29 18.09 -0.10
C ILE A 48 -18.39 17.94 -1.16
N GLU A 49 -18.92 19.05 -1.67
CA GLU A 49 -19.92 19.00 -2.76
C GLU A 49 -19.39 18.31 -4.02
N SER A 50 -18.12 18.54 -4.37
CA SER A 50 -17.49 17.89 -5.52
C SER A 50 -17.35 16.38 -5.28
N LEU A 51 -16.98 15.97 -4.07
CA LEU A 51 -16.87 14.55 -3.69
C LEU A 51 -18.23 13.86 -3.65
N GLU A 52 -19.27 14.53 -3.19
CA GLU A 52 -20.63 14.00 -3.21
C GLU A 52 -21.11 13.75 -4.66
N ARG A 53 -20.87 14.70 -5.57
CA ARG A 53 -21.14 14.50 -7.00
C ARG A 53 -20.33 13.35 -7.59
N PHE A 54 -19.06 13.25 -7.25
CA PHE A 54 -18.22 12.10 -7.63
C PHE A 54 -18.81 10.78 -7.12
N GLY A 55 -19.21 10.72 -5.84
CA GLY A 55 -19.84 9.54 -5.23
C GLY A 55 -21.14 9.11 -5.90
N GLN A 56 -21.96 10.09 -6.37
CA GLN A 56 -23.20 9.82 -7.12
C GLN A 56 -22.92 9.20 -8.50
N GLY A 57 -21.78 9.49 -9.11
CA GLY A 57 -21.35 8.91 -10.39
C GLY A 57 -20.77 7.50 -10.29
N ILE A 58 -20.57 6.97 -9.08
CA ILE A 58 -20.01 5.63 -8.89
C ILE A 58 -21.12 4.58 -9.00
N GLU A 59 -20.98 3.68 -9.98
CA GLU A 59 -21.85 2.53 -10.14
C GLU A 59 -21.20 1.25 -9.58
N ARG A 60 -22.01 0.41 -8.95
CA ARG A 60 -21.59 -0.86 -8.36
C ARG A 60 -22.47 -1.97 -8.87
N LEU A 61 -21.87 -3.04 -9.36
CA LEU A 61 -22.51 -4.23 -9.89
C LEU A 61 -21.83 -5.48 -9.34
N THR A 62 -22.54 -6.60 -9.34
CA THR A 62 -21.96 -7.92 -9.05
C THR A 62 -22.30 -8.87 -10.19
N LEU A 63 -21.29 -9.52 -10.75
CA LEU A 63 -21.47 -10.56 -11.77
C LEU A 63 -21.99 -11.85 -11.12
N GLU A 64 -22.52 -12.77 -11.94
CA GLU A 64 -23.10 -14.04 -11.46
C GLU A 64 -22.10 -14.91 -10.69
N ASN A 65 -20.82 -14.85 -11.05
CA ASN A 65 -19.73 -15.55 -10.36
C ASN A 65 -19.21 -14.84 -9.08
N GLY A 66 -19.87 -13.74 -8.69
CA GLY A 66 -19.56 -12.98 -7.48
C GLY A 66 -18.49 -11.90 -7.64
N LEU A 67 -17.92 -11.69 -8.84
CA LEU A 67 -17.01 -10.57 -9.08
C LEU A 67 -17.76 -9.24 -8.90
N ARG A 68 -17.24 -8.39 -8.02
CA ARG A 68 -17.75 -7.03 -7.82
C ARG A 68 -17.12 -6.10 -8.85
N LEU A 69 -17.93 -5.32 -9.53
CA LEU A 69 -17.53 -4.36 -10.54
C LEU A 69 -17.88 -2.95 -10.04
N VAL A 70 -16.89 -2.07 -10.01
CA VAL A 70 -17.03 -0.66 -9.65
C VAL A 70 -16.67 0.19 -10.86
N LEU A 71 -17.58 1.06 -11.28
CA LEU A 71 -17.43 1.94 -12.43
C LEU A 71 -17.44 3.40 -12.00
N ALA A 72 -16.43 4.16 -12.41
CA ALA A 72 -16.30 5.59 -12.13
C ALA A 72 -15.91 6.34 -13.42
N PRO A 73 -16.89 6.62 -14.32
CA PRO A 73 -16.63 7.28 -15.60
C PRO A 73 -16.17 8.73 -15.39
N ASP A 74 -15.12 9.12 -16.13
CA ASP A 74 -14.60 10.48 -16.18
C ASP A 74 -13.94 10.74 -17.53
N ASN A 75 -14.62 11.51 -18.39
CA ASN A 75 -14.18 11.79 -19.76
C ASN A 75 -13.21 12.99 -19.86
N SER A 76 -12.71 13.49 -18.72
CA SER A 76 -11.80 14.64 -18.68
C SER A 76 -10.43 14.37 -19.31
N ALA A 77 -10.01 13.10 -19.36
CA ALA A 77 -8.78 12.64 -20.02
C ALA A 77 -9.06 11.37 -20.82
N LYS A 78 -8.38 11.20 -21.96
CA LYS A 78 -8.52 10.02 -22.83
C LYS A 78 -7.72 8.82 -22.34
N THR A 79 -7.83 8.52 -21.05
CA THR A 79 -7.18 7.40 -20.39
C THR A 79 -8.18 6.64 -19.52
N VAL A 80 -7.97 5.35 -19.38
CA VAL A 80 -8.70 4.48 -18.47
C VAL A 80 -7.73 3.80 -17.51
N ALA A 81 -8.13 3.70 -16.26
CA ALA A 81 -7.43 2.91 -15.24
C ALA A 81 -8.30 1.72 -14.85
N ILE A 82 -7.66 0.56 -14.75
CA ILE A 82 -8.25 -0.66 -14.19
C ILE A 82 -7.49 -1.01 -12.92
N SER A 83 -8.21 -1.45 -11.90
CA SER A 83 -7.64 -2.05 -10.70
C SER A 83 -8.40 -3.31 -10.34
N VAL A 84 -7.69 -4.44 -10.17
CA VAL A 84 -8.24 -5.65 -9.60
C VAL A 84 -7.72 -5.80 -8.18
N THR A 85 -8.59 -5.62 -7.21
CA THR A 85 -8.28 -5.73 -5.78
C THR A 85 -8.78 -7.05 -5.23
N TYR A 86 -7.86 -7.89 -4.80
CA TYR A 86 -8.17 -9.15 -4.13
C TYR A 86 -8.19 -8.96 -2.62
N GLY A 87 -9.23 -9.49 -1.96
CA GLY A 87 -9.36 -9.48 -0.50
C GLY A 87 -8.44 -10.49 0.17
N VAL A 88 -7.15 -10.43 -0.12
CA VAL A 88 -6.09 -11.25 0.46
C VAL A 88 -4.84 -10.42 0.68
N GLY A 89 -4.25 -10.52 1.87
CA GLY A 89 -3.01 -9.86 2.24
C GLY A 89 -2.23 -10.70 3.25
N SER A 90 -1.21 -10.12 3.88
CA SER A 90 -0.36 -10.90 4.78
C SER A 90 -1.11 -11.48 6.00
N ARG A 91 -2.21 -10.89 6.46
CA ARG A 91 -3.02 -11.45 7.56
C ARG A 91 -3.69 -12.79 7.25
N ASP A 92 -3.76 -13.17 5.97
CA ASP A 92 -4.36 -14.43 5.51
C ASP A 92 -3.33 -15.56 5.39
N GLU A 93 -2.08 -15.27 5.73
CA GLU A 93 -0.97 -16.21 5.72
C GLU A 93 -1.03 -17.14 6.94
N GLY A 94 -0.77 -18.42 6.71
CA GLY A 94 -0.68 -19.41 7.77
C GLY A 94 0.68 -19.38 8.49
N PRO A 95 0.80 -20.09 9.62
CA PRO A 95 2.09 -20.25 10.30
C PRO A 95 3.15 -20.81 9.35
N GLY A 96 4.34 -20.21 9.30
CA GLY A 96 5.43 -20.60 8.41
C GLY A 96 5.23 -20.21 6.95
N GLN A 97 4.31 -19.29 6.66
CA GLN A 97 4.00 -18.81 5.31
C GLN A 97 4.09 -17.29 5.19
N SER A 98 4.81 -16.65 6.10
CA SER A 98 4.97 -15.20 6.11
C SER A 98 5.67 -14.72 4.83
N GLY A 99 5.04 -13.77 4.13
CA GLY A 99 5.49 -13.20 2.84
C GLY A 99 4.84 -13.83 1.60
N PHE A 100 3.90 -14.76 1.74
CA PHE A 100 3.26 -15.39 0.58
C PHE A 100 2.38 -14.44 -0.20
N ALA A 101 1.65 -13.55 0.44
CA ALA A 101 0.83 -12.56 -0.24
C ALA A 101 1.69 -11.64 -1.12
N HIS A 102 2.82 -11.19 -0.60
CA HIS A 102 3.79 -10.39 -1.36
C HIS A 102 4.49 -11.20 -2.46
N LEU A 103 4.90 -12.43 -2.19
CA LEU A 103 5.43 -13.32 -3.22
C LEU A 103 4.43 -13.51 -4.37
N PHE A 104 3.12 -13.56 -4.06
CA PHE A 104 2.08 -13.65 -5.08
C PHE A 104 1.94 -12.36 -5.89
N GLU A 105 2.13 -11.20 -5.30
CA GLU A 105 2.21 -9.97 -6.08
C GLU A 105 3.22 -10.11 -7.21
N HIS A 106 4.42 -10.62 -6.94
CA HIS A 106 5.44 -10.88 -7.94
C HIS A 106 5.06 -11.98 -8.93
N MET A 107 4.48 -13.07 -8.43
CA MET A 107 4.08 -14.22 -9.27
C MET A 107 3.05 -13.86 -10.32
N MET A 108 2.14 -12.93 -10.04
CA MET A 108 1.08 -12.51 -10.96
C MET A 108 1.60 -11.83 -12.25
N PHE A 109 2.87 -11.45 -12.30
CA PHE A 109 3.51 -10.91 -13.49
C PHE A 109 4.33 -11.94 -14.28
N GLN A 110 4.34 -13.21 -13.85
CA GLN A 110 5.20 -14.24 -14.43
C GLN A 110 4.58 -15.03 -15.59
N GLY A 111 3.46 -14.52 -16.13
CA GLY A 111 2.74 -15.12 -17.24
C GLY A 111 1.51 -15.92 -16.80
N SER A 112 0.69 -16.28 -17.76
CA SER A 112 -0.58 -16.99 -17.61
C SER A 112 -0.81 -17.92 -18.79
N ALA A 113 -2.01 -18.46 -18.96
CA ALA A 113 -2.30 -19.43 -20.02
C ALA A 113 -1.99 -18.92 -21.43
N HIS A 114 -2.26 -17.63 -21.71
CA HIS A 114 -2.10 -17.04 -23.04
C HIS A 114 -1.10 -15.90 -23.08
N VAL A 115 -0.50 -15.54 -21.95
CA VAL A 115 0.47 -14.44 -21.81
C VAL A 115 1.78 -15.02 -21.31
N ALA A 116 2.82 -15.01 -22.13
CA ALA A 116 4.13 -15.52 -21.73
C ALA A 116 4.79 -14.61 -20.69
N LYS A 117 5.77 -15.13 -19.96
CA LYS A 117 6.54 -14.40 -18.97
C LYS A 117 7.07 -13.07 -19.52
N GLY A 118 6.81 -11.97 -18.82
CA GLY A 118 7.20 -10.62 -19.20
C GLY A 118 6.31 -9.95 -20.27
N GLN A 119 5.48 -10.70 -20.99
CA GLN A 119 4.62 -10.12 -22.05
C GLN A 119 3.53 -9.19 -21.50
N HIS A 120 3.08 -9.40 -20.28
CA HIS A 120 2.11 -8.48 -19.64
C HIS A 120 2.67 -7.04 -19.62
N PHE A 121 3.90 -6.87 -19.14
CA PHE A 121 4.60 -5.57 -19.17
C PHE A 121 4.76 -5.02 -20.58
N THR A 122 5.15 -5.88 -21.54
CA THR A 122 5.33 -5.50 -22.94
C THR A 122 4.02 -5.00 -23.56
N TYR A 123 2.92 -5.73 -23.40
CA TYR A 123 1.62 -5.33 -23.95
C TYR A 123 1.13 -3.97 -23.43
N ILE A 124 1.34 -3.70 -22.16
CA ILE A 124 0.93 -2.43 -21.57
C ILE A 124 1.88 -1.30 -22.00
N SER A 125 3.20 -1.49 -21.91
CA SER A 125 4.18 -0.44 -22.20
C SER A 125 4.22 -0.03 -23.68
N GLU A 126 4.08 -1.00 -24.61
CA GLU A 126 4.01 -0.72 -26.05
C GLU A 126 2.79 0.14 -26.44
N ARG A 127 1.76 0.18 -25.60
CA ARG A 127 0.56 1.01 -25.77
C ARG A 127 0.62 2.31 -24.96
N GLY A 128 1.80 2.64 -24.43
CA GLY A 128 2.00 3.86 -23.64
C GLY A 128 1.37 3.81 -22.23
N GLY A 129 1.01 2.60 -21.78
CA GLY A 129 0.44 2.38 -20.45
C GLY A 129 1.50 2.15 -19.38
N GLN A 130 1.02 2.10 -18.14
CA GLN A 130 1.78 1.76 -16.94
C GLN A 130 1.01 0.74 -16.12
N LEU A 131 1.72 -0.13 -15.41
CA LEU A 131 1.14 -1.14 -14.53
C LEU A 131 2.00 -1.34 -13.30
N ASN A 132 1.36 -1.81 -12.21
CA ASN A 132 2.06 -2.26 -11.01
C ASN A 132 1.14 -3.14 -10.15
N GLY A 133 1.66 -3.64 -9.04
CA GLY A 133 0.92 -4.28 -7.97
C GLY A 133 1.31 -3.70 -6.62
N THR A 134 0.47 -3.90 -5.60
CA THR A 134 0.81 -3.60 -4.21
C THR A 134 0.13 -4.59 -3.29
N THR A 135 0.82 -4.96 -2.21
CA THR A 135 0.30 -5.82 -1.15
C THR A 135 0.41 -5.11 0.20
N ASN A 136 -0.62 -5.24 1.01
CA ASN A 136 -0.58 -4.90 2.42
C ASN A 136 -1.15 -6.05 3.27
N ALA A 137 -1.41 -5.80 4.54
CA ALA A 137 -1.95 -6.84 5.41
C ALA A 137 -3.35 -7.31 5.00
N ASP A 138 -4.15 -6.50 4.34
CA ASP A 138 -5.57 -6.75 4.12
C ASP A 138 -5.97 -7.03 2.67
N ARG A 139 -5.15 -6.61 1.71
CA ARG A 139 -5.45 -6.76 0.28
C ARG A 139 -4.18 -6.86 -0.56
N THR A 140 -4.33 -7.44 -1.76
CA THR A 140 -3.37 -7.33 -2.88
C THR A 140 -4.10 -6.77 -4.07
N ASN A 141 -3.58 -5.72 -4.72
CA ASN A 141 -4.17 -5.20 -5.94
C ASN A 141 -3.17 -5.10 -7.08
N TYR A 142 -3.69 -5.18 -8.28
CA TYR A 142 -2.98 -4.99 -9.53
C TYR A 142 -3.70 -3.92 -10.31
N PHE A 143 -2.96 -3.06 -10.98
CA PHE A 143 -3.56 -1.92 -11.65
C PHE A 143 -2.78 -1.51 -12.89
N GLU A 144 -3.50 -0.95 -13.85
CA GLU A 144 -3.01 -0.50 -15.13
C GLU A 144 -3.67 0.81 -15.54
N VAL A 145 -2.91 1.66 -16.23
CA VAL A 145 -3.42 2.87 -16.87
C VAL A 145 -3.03 2.82 -18.33
N LEU A 146 -4.00 3.04 -19.21
CA LEU A 146 -3.86 2.91 -20.65
C LEU A 146 -4.68 4.01 -21.35
N PRO A 147 -4.42 4.29 -22.65
CA PRO A 147 -5.39 4.99 -23.49
C PRO A 147 -6.75 4.29 -23.45
N SER A 148 -7.84 5.04 -23.51
CA SER A 148 -9.22 4.54 -23.38
C SER A 148 -9.56 3.40 -24.35
N SER A 149 -8.98 3.43 -25.57
CA SER A 149 -9.17 2.38 -26.59
C SER A 149 -8.62 1.01 -26.19
N GLU A 150 -7.75 0.95 -25.21
CA GLU A 150 -7.07 -0.30 -24.77
C GLU A 150 -7.78 -0.99 -23.59
N LEU A 151 -8.96 -0.51 -23.18
CA LEU A 151 -9.77 -1.15 -22.13
C LEU A 151 -10.00 -2.66 -22.36
N PRO A 152 -10.31 -3.14 -23.59
CA PRO A 152 -10.48 -4.57 -23.83
C PRO A 152 -9.21 -5.40 -23.57
N LEU A 153 -8.04 -4.85 -23.91
CA LEU A 153 -6.76 -5.52 -23.65
C LEU A 153 -6.50 -5.65 -22.16
N ALA A 154 -6.63 -4.56 -21.40
CA ALA A 154 -6.39 -4.57 -19.97
C ALA A 154 -7.34 -5.55 -19.25
N MET A 155 -8.64 -5.56 -19.57
CA MET A 155 -9.59 -6.53 -19.02
C MET A 155 -9.25 -7.98 -19.37
N TRP A 156 -8.79 -8.22 -20.60
CA TRP A 156 -8.36 -9.54 -21.00
C TRP A 156 -7.13 -10.04 -20.23
N LEU A 157 -6.12 -9.18 -20.07
CA LEU A 157 -4.89 -9.50 -19.33
C LEU A 157 -5.20 -9.86 -17.86
N GLU A 158 -6.04 -9.05 -17.21
CA GLU A 158 -6.44 -9.29 -15.83
C GLU A 158 -7.25 -10.59 -15.67
N ALA A 159 -8.16 -10.85 -16.59
CA ALA A 159 -8.96 -12.08 -16.59
C ALA A 159 -8.09 -13.32 -16.84
N ASP A 160 -7.12 -13.25 -17.75
CA ASP A 160 -6.27 -14.38 -18.10
C ASP A 160 -5.41 -14.80 -16.90
N ARG A 161 -4.79 -13.87 -16.19
CA ARG A 161 -4.01 -14.19 -14.99
C ARG A 161 -4.87 -14.60 -13.79
N MET A 162 -6.11 -14.11 -13.67
CA MET A 162 -7.04 -14.60 -12.66
C MET A 162 -7.47 -16.04 -12.95
N ARG A 163 -7.66 -16.40 -14.22
CA ARG A 163 -8.10 -17.72 -14.68
C ARG A 163 -7.05 -18.78 -14.52
N ALA A 164 -5.83 -18.51 -15.02
CA ALA A 164 -4.80 -19.54 -15.17
C ALA A 164 -3.39 -18.94 -15.12
N LEU A 165 -2.95 -18.55 -13.92
CA LEU A 165 -1.61 -18.07 -13.67
C LEU A 165 -0.56 -19.17 -13.88
N ALA A 166 0.61 -18.83 -14.41
CA ALA A 166 1.72 -19.76 -14.61
C ALA A 166 2.48 -20.06 -13.30
N VAL A 167 1.80 -20.72 -12.35
CA VAL A 167 2.41 -21.15 -11.07
C VAL A 167 3.18 -22.45 -11.29
N ASN A 168 4.48 -22.32 -11.57
CA ASN A 168 5.39 -23.44 -11.80
C ASN A 168 6.71 -23.26 -11.03
N ALA A 169 7.52 -24.31 -10.95
CA ALA A 169 8.74 -24.30 -10.17
C ALA A 169 9.75 -23.22 -10.63
N VAL A 170 9.89 -23.02 -11.93
CA VAL A 170 10.85 -22.02 -12.47
C VAL A 170 10.47 -20.60 -12.08
N ASN A 171 9.21 -20.23 -12.23
CA ASN A 171 8.70 -18.92 -11.84
C ASN A 171 8.77 -18.72 -10.33
N PHE A 172 8.37 -19.73 -9.55
CA PHE A 172 8.41 -19.69 -8.10
C PHE A 172 9.84 -19.47 -7.57
N GLU A 173 10.81 -20.31 -7.99
CA GLU A 173 12.20 -20.17 -7.54
C GLU A 173 12.79 -18.80 -7.92
N ASN A 174 12.49 -18.34 -9.13
CA ASN A 174 12.94 -17.04 -9.58
C ASN A 174 12.36 -15.90 -8.71
N GLN A 175 11.03 -15.89 -8.45
CA GLN A 175 10.41 -14.83 -7.66
C GLN A 175 10.76 -14.92 -6.19
N ARG A 176 10.92 -16.11 -5.63
CA ARG A 176 11.45 -16.29 -4.27
C ARG A 176 12.82 -15.62 -4.12
N ALA A 177 13.71 -15.80 -5.08
CA ALA A 177 15.02 -15.15 -5.06
C ALA A 177 14.92 -13.62 -5.17
N VAL A 178 14.00 -13.10 -6.01
CA VAL A 178 13.75 -11.66 -6.16
C VAL A 178 13.22 -11.05 -4.86
N VAL A 179 12.21 -11.65 -4.24
CA VAL A 179 11.63 -11.17 -2.97
C VAL A 179 12.67 -11.20 -1.84
N LYS A 180 13.51 -12.23 -1.79
CA LYS A 180 14.61 -12.29 -0.82
C LYS A 180 15.63 -11.17 -1.04
N GLU A 181 15.94 -10.82 -2.29
CA GLU A 181 16.84 -9.71 -2.57
C GLU A 181 16.19 -8.37 -2.25
N GLU A 182 14.90 -8.21 -2.52
CA GLU A 182 14.13 -7.04 -2.11
C GLU A 182 14.12 -6.87 -0.58
N TYR A 183 13.94 -7.96 0.16
CA TYR A 183 14.04 -7.95 1.62
C TYR A 183 15.40 -7.39 2.06
N ARG A 184 16.50 -7.88 1.47
CA ARG A 184 17.84 -7.37 1.80
C ARG A 184 17.98 -5.90 1.49
N MET A 185 17.56 -5.48 0.29
CA MET A 185 17.70 -4.09 -0.16
C MET A 185 16.84 -3.12 0.65
N SER A 186 15.59 -3.50 0.94
CA SER A 186 14.60 -2.60 1.53
C SER A 186 14.61 -2.60 3.05
N TYR A 187 15.09 -3.67 3.69
CA TYR A 187 15.06 -3.83 5.13
C TYR A 187 16.44 -4.03 5.75
N GLU A 188 17.25 -4.99 5.28
CA GLU A 188 18.56 -5.24 5.89
C GLU A 188 19.58 -4.15 5.56
N ASN A 189 19.57 -3.61 4.33
CA ASN A 189 20.50 -2.57 3.87
C ASN A 189 19.97 -1.14 4.01
N ALA A 190 18.71 -0.97 4.43
CA ALA A 190 18.10 0.33 4.62
C ALA A 190 18.13 0.75 6.10
N ALA A 191 18.76 1.89 6.36
CA ALA A 191 18.88 2.41 7.73
C ALA A 191 17.52 2.57 8.41
N TYR A 192 17.41 2.15 9.66
CA TYR A 192 16.23 2.20 10.52
C TYR A 192 15.11 1.21 10.18
N MET A 193 15.15 0.52 9.05
CA MET A 193 14.04 -0.32 8.61
C MET A 193 13.88 -1.60 9.45
N THR A 194 14.98 -2.21 9.91
CA THR A 194 14.93 -3.32 10.87
C THR A 194 14.27 -2.93 12.20
N GLY A 195 14.53 -1.70 12.64
CA GLY A 195 13.84 -1.12 13.81
C GLY A 195 12.35 -0.90 13.57
N MET A 196 11.97 -0.48 12.37
CA MET A 196 10.56 -0.28 12.00
C MET A 196 9.82 -1.62 11.93
N LEU A 197 10.41 -2.65 11.34
CA LEU A 197 9.85 -4.01 11.36
C LEU A 197 9.63 -4.48 12.80
N ARG A 198 10.65 -4.32 13.65
CA ARG A 198 10.56 -4.71 15.05
C ARG A 198 9.45 -3.96 15.80
N LEU A 199 9.28 -2.67 15.52
CA LEU A 199 8.20 -1.88 16.12
C LEU A 199 6.82 -2.41 15.69
N THR A 200 6.63 -2.71 14.42
CA THR A 200 5.37 -3.26 13.89
C THR A 200 5.04 -4.60 14.57
N GLU A 201 6.00 -5.50 14.71
CA GLU A 201 5.84 -6.75 15.45
C GLU A 201 5.41 -6.50 16.92
N LEU A 202 6.00 -5.49 17.58
CA LEU A 202 5.65 -5.16 18.96
C LEU A 202 4.25 -4.56 19.08
N ILE A 203 3.85 -3.68 18.14
CA ILE A 203 2.51 -3.07 18.12
C ILE A 203 1.45 -4.17 18.07
N PHE A 204 1.65 -5.17 17.20
CA PHE A 204 0.67 -6.23 16.97
C PHE A 204 0.94 -7.53 17.73
N ALA A 205 1.90 -7.55 18.67
CA ALA A 205 2.24 -8.76 19.44
C ALA A 205 1.05 -9.36 20.22
N ASP A 206 0.08 -8.53 20.60
CA ASP A 206 -1.16 -8.94 21.25
C ASP A 206 -2.34 -9.06 20.24
N TYR A 207 -2.04 -8.94 18.91
CA TYR A 207 -3.03 -9.03 17.81
C TYR A 207 -2.45 -9.83 16.63
N PRO A 208 -2.46 -11.18 16.70
CA PRO A 208 -1.79 -12.06 15.74
C PRO A 208 -2.02 -11.81 14.25
N PRO A 209 -3.23 -11.39 13.78
CA PRO A 209 -3.45 -11.19 12.35
C PRO A 209 -2.49 -10.21 11.66
N TYR A 210 -1.91 -9.26 12.42
CA TYR A 210 -0.98 -8.26 11.90
C TYR A 210 0.42 -8.34 12.53
N ALA A 211 0.72 -9.45 13.24
CA ALA A 211 1.96 -9.58 14.00
C ALA A 211 3.20 -9.90 13.17
N HIS A 212 3.10 -9.99 11.86
CA HIS A 212 4.22 -10.21 10.94
C HIS A 212 4.22 -9.22 9.77
N PRO A 213 5.39 -8.88 9.21
CA PRO A 213 5.47 -7.93 8.12
C PRO A 213 4.99 -8.55 6.79
N THR A 214 4.43 -7.71 5.91
CA THR A 214 3.96 -8.12 4.59
C THR A 214 5.06 -8.70 3.69
N ILE A 215 6.31 -8.18 3.81
CA ILE A 215 7.46 -8.73 3.08
C ILE A 215 7.81 -10.16 3.51
N GLY A 216 7.34 -10.60 4.67
CA GLY A 216 7.60 -11.91 5.25
C GLY A 216 8.93 -12.03 5.98
N SER A 217 9.33 -13.27 6.25
CA SER A 217 10.61 -13.61 6.84
C SER A 217 11.47 -14.41 5.85
N MET A 218 12.79 -14.25 5.94
CA MET A 218 13.73 -15.04 5.14
C MET A 218 13.57 -16.54 5.40
N GLN A 219 13.29 -16.91 6.64
CA GLN A 219 13.10 -18.31 7.05
C GLN A 219 11.88 -18.94 6.35
N ASP A 220 10.74 -18.25 6.35
CA ASP A 220 9.51 -18.77 5.75
C ASP A 220 9.62 -18.79 4.22
N LEU A 221 10.24 -17.77 3.61
CA LEU A 221 10.52 -17.75 2.18
C LEU A 221 11.43 -18.92 1.76
N ASP A 222 12.43 -19.29 2.58
CA ASP A 222 13.30 -20.44 2.31
C ASP A 222 12.57 -21.78 2.47
N ALA A 223 11.66 -21.86 3.43
CA ALA A 223 10.85 -23.06 3.67
C ALA A 223 9.67 -23.23 2.70
N ALA A 224 9.33 -22.18 1.94
CA ALA A 224 8.19 -22.16 1.02
C ALA A 224 8.25 -23.28 -0.02
N LYS A 225 7.10 -23.94 -0.24
CA LYS A 225 6.92 -25.04 -1.21
C LYS A 225 5.97 -24.63 -2.31
N LEU A 226 6.23 -25.12 -3.54
CA LEU A 226 5.41 -24.82 -4.70
C LEU A 226 3.93 -25.19 -4.50
N GLU A 227 3.66 -26.30 -3.80
CA GLU A 227 2.30 -26.76 -3.51
C GLU A 227 1.54 -25.76 -2.64
N TRP A 228 2.20 -25.15 -1.66
CA TRP A 228 1.60 -24.10 -0.82
C TRP A 228 1.25 -22.86 -1.63
N VAL A 229 2.16 -22.48 -2.54
CA VAL A 229 1.96 -21.35 -3.45
C VAL A 229 0.76 -21.62 -4.38
N LYS A 230 0.62 -22.82 -4.94
CA LYS A 230 -0.56 -23.20 -5.73
C LYS A 230 -1.85 -23.13 -4.93
N THR A 231 -1.85 -23.71 -3.72
CA THR A 231 -3.00 -23.69 -2.82
C THR A 231 -3.41 -22.25 -2.47
N PHE A 232 -2.45 -21.36 -2.22
CA PHE A 232 -2.72 -19.97 -1.92
C PHE A 232 -3.39 -19.25 -3.11
N TYR A 233 -2.91 -19.47 -4.33
CA TYR A 233 -3.53 -18.93 -5.54
C TYR A 233 -4.97 -19.45 -5.70
N ASP A 234 -5.17 -20.75 -5.64
CA ASP A 234 -6.48 -21.36 -5.85
C ASP A 234 -7.49 -20.94 -4.78
N SER A 235 -7.03 -20.65 -3.56
CA SER A 235 -7.88 -20.26 -2.44
C SER A 235 -8.27 -18.78 -2.42
N HIS A 236 -7.47 -17.88 -3.03
CA HIS A 236 -7.65 -16.45 -2.84
C HIS A 236 -7.87 -15.65 -4.12
N TYR A 237 -7.31 -16.12 -5.26
CA TYR A 237 -7.35 -15.39 -6.53
C TYR A 237 -8.53 -15.83 -7.41
N ALA A 238 -9.73 -15.41 -7.01
CA ALA A 238 -10.97 -15.78 -7.66
C ALA A 238 -11.95 -14.60 -7.71
N PRO A 239 -12.93 -14.63 -8.65
CA PRO A 239 -13.91 -13.54 -8.84
C PRO A 239 -14.62 -13.12 -7.55
N LYS A 240 -15.11 -14.08 -6.77
CA LYS A 240 -15.86 -13.82 -5.54
C LYS A 240 -15.05 -13.06 -4.48
N ASN A 241 -13.71 -13.17 -4.50
CA ASN A 241 -12.80 -12.45 -3.59
C ASN A 241 -12.20 -11.20 -4.22
N ALA A 242 -12.66 -10.79 -5.41
CA ALA A 242 -12.09 -9.69 -6.17
C ALA A 242 -13.07 -8.54 -6.37
N VAL A 243 -12.49 -7.35 -6.55
CA VAL A 243 -13.16 -6.15 -7.03
C VAL A 243 -12.44 -5.69 -8.29
N LEU A 244 -13.15 -5.66 -9.42
CA LEU A 244 -12.70 -5.04 -10.64
C LEU A 244 -13.20 -3.60 -10.66
N THR A 245 -12.30 -2.64 -10.66
CA THR A 245 -12.62 -1.21 -10.72
C THR A 245 -12.15 -0.63 -12.04
N VAL A 246 -13.02 0.13 -12.71
CA VAL A 246 -12.72 0.87 -13.93
C VAL A 246 -12.98 2.34 -13.67
N ALA A 247 -11.98 3.21 -13.89
CA ALA A 247 -12.09 4.64 -13.72
C ALA A 247 -11.50 5.38 -14.92
N GLY A 248 -12.16 6.43 -15.41
CA GLY A 248 -11.70 7.25 -16.52
C GLY A 248 -12.65 7.27 -17.70
N ASP A 249 -12.09 7.42 -18.89
CA ASP A 249 -12.86 7.56 -20.14
C ASP A 249 -13.20 6.17 -20.72
N PHE A 250 -14.43 5.75 -20.58
CA PHE A 250 -14.97 4.51 -21.15
C PHE A 250 -16.49 4.58 -21.32
N ASP A 251 -17.01 3.75 -22.21
CA ASP A 251 -18.45 3.49 -22.31
C ASP A 251 -18.88 2.48 -21.24
N ARG A 252 -19.91 2.83 -20.49
CA ARG A 252 -20.43 2.04 -19.36
C ARG A 252 -20.89 0.63 -19.79
N ASP A 253 -21.66 0.57 -20.87
CA ASP A 253 -22.27 -0.69 -21.32
C ASP A 253 -21.22 -1.61 -21.95
N GLU A 254 -20.24 -1.01 -22.64
CA GLU A 254 -19.09 -1.75 -23.14
C GLU A 254 -18.23 -2.31 -21.99
N ALA A 255 -17.95 -1.53 -20.95
CA ALA A 255 -17.18 -2.00 -19.79
C ALA A 255 -17.87 -3.18 -19.10
N VAL A 256 -19.19 -3.11 -18.89
CA VAL A 256 -19.97 -4.23 -18.31
C VAL A 256 -19.97 -5.45 -19.23
N LYS A 257 -20.11 -5.26 -20.54
CA LYS A 257 -20.05 -6.33 -21.54
C LYS A 257 -18.69 -7.02 -21.53
N LEU A 258 -17.59 -6.25 -21.52
CA LEU A 258 -16.23 -6.78 -21.46
C LEU A 258 -15.96 -7.53 -20.14
N ALA A 259 -16.40 -6.97 -19.01
CA ALA A 259 -16.29 -7.65 -17.73
C ALA A 259 -16.99 -9.01 -17.72
N ARG A 260 -18.23 -9.08 -18.23
CA ARG A 260 -18.96 -10.35 -18.39
C ARG A 260 -18.28 -11.30 -19.36
N GLN A 261 -17.76 -10.79 -20.47
CA GLN A 261 -17.12 -11.59 -21.53
C GLN A 261 -15.82 -12.26 -21.04
N TYR A 262 -14.98 -11.52 -20.30
CA TYR A 262 -13.66 -12.01 -19.92
C TYR A 262 -13.63 -12.69 -18.55
N PHE A 263 -14.44 -12.22 -17.60
CA PHE A 263 -14.44 -12.73 -16.23
C PHE A 263 -15.63 -13.65 -15.91
N GLY A 264 -16.76 -13.53 -16.65
CA GLY A 264 -18.04 -14.12 -16.25
C GLY A 264 -18.06 -15.64 -16.13
N ASP A 265 -17.23 -16.34 -16.87
CA ASP A 265 -17.11 -17.80 -16.88
C ASP A 265 -16.00 -18.33 -15.95
N ILE A 266 -15.28 -17.46 -15.23
CA ILE A 266 -14.29 -17.90 -14.24
C ILE A 266 -15.04 -18.40 -13.01
N ASP A 267 -14.98 -19.71 -12.79
CA ASP A 267 -15.55 -20.38 -11.62
C ASP A 267 -14.42 -20.96 -10.77
N LYS A 268 -14.15 -20.32 -9.63
CA LYS A 268 -13.16 -20.75 -8.65
C LYS A 268 -13.76 -20.67 -7.25
N PRO A 269 -13.74 -21.75 -6.47
CA PRO A 269 -14.20 -21.73 -5.10
C PRO A 269 -13.24 -20.87 -4.23
N VAL A 270 -13.81 -20.07 -3.35
CA VAL A 270 -13.05 -19.29 -2.37
C VAL A 270 -13.58 -19.60 -0.98
N PRO A 271 -12.70 -19.96 -0.03
CA PRO A 271 -13.08 -20.10 1.36
C PRO A 271 -13.65 -18.79 1.92
N THR A 272 -14.59 -18.88 2.83
CA THR A 272 -15.02 -17.69 3.57
C THR A 272 -13.89 -17.18 4.42
N ARG A 273 -13.50 -15.93 4.23
CA ARG A 273 -12.47 -15.27 5.03
C ARG A 273 -12.91 -15.16 6.48
N ALA A 274 -12.05 -15.55 7.41
CA ALA A 274 -12.34 -15.43 8.83
C ALA A 274 -12.52 -13.95 9.23
N PRO A 275 -13.50 -13.62 10.07
CA PRO A 275 -13.63 -12.27 10.60
C PRO A 275 -12.40 -11.92 11.45
N LEU A 276 -12.03 -10.64 11.45
CA LEU A 276 -10.96 -10.15 12.32
C LEU A 276 -11.42 -10.21 13.78
N PRO A 277 -10.54 -10.61 14.71
CA PRO A 277 -10.80 -10.53 16.14
C PRO A 277 -11.03 -9.07 16.57
N GLU A 278 -11.73 -8.90 17.68
CA GLU A 278 -11.83 -7.59 18.32
C GLU A 278 -10.47 -7.12 18.85
N MET A 279 -10.28 -5.81 18.91
CA MET A 279 -9.09 -5.19 19.48
C MET A 279 -8.92 -5.60 20.95
N PRO A 280 -7.72 -6.04 21.38
CA PRO A 280 -7.50 -6.38 22.78
C PRO A 280 -7.67 -5.14 23.68
N THR A 281 -8.41 -5.33 24.77
CA THR A 281 -8.65 -4.26 25.76
C THR A 281 -7.37 -3.91 26.52
N LYS A 282 -6.49 -4.91 26.75
CA LYS A 282 -5.21 -4.75 27.40
C LYS A 282 -4.10 -4.97 26.38
N VAL A 283 -3.21 -4.00 26.26
CA VAL A 283 -1.98 -4.06 25.46
C VAL A 283 -0.80 -4.08 26.43
N THR A 284 0.15 -4.97 26.23
CA THR A 284 1.34 -5.08 27.08
C THR A 284 2.43 -4.13 26.53
N PRO A 285 2.92 -3.15 27.31
CA PRO A 285 4.06 -2.33 26.89
C PRO A 285 5.32 -3.19 26.71
N ARG A 286 6.06 -2.92 25.64
CA ARG A 286 7.32 -3.62 25.33
C ARG A 286 8.36 -2.62 24.83
N THR A 287 9.60 -2.90 25.15
CA THR A 287 10.75 -2.14 24.66
C THR A 287 11.75 -3.08 24.01
N ALA A 288 12.33 -2.66 22.90
CA ALA A 288 13.40 -3.37 22.23
C ALA A 288 14.49 -2.39 21.78
N SER A 289 15.72 -2.90 21.66
CA SER A 289 16.83 -2.17 21.08
C SER A 289 17.37 -2.96 19.90
N VAL A 290 17.53 -2.30 18.75
CA VAL A 290 18.02 -2.88 17.50
C VAL A 290 19.35 -2.22 17.14
N LYS A 291 20.36 -3.04 16.88
CA LYS A 291 21.64 -2.58 16.34
C LYS A 291 21.54 -2.49 14.82
N ASP A 292 21.88 -1.35 14.25
CA ASP A 292 21.78 -1.08 12.81
C ASP A 292 23.12 -0.56 12.28
N THR A 293 23.75 -1.33 11.40
CA THR A 293 25.02 -0.99 10.76
C THR A 293 24.90 0.08 9.68
N ASN A 294 23.68 0.34 9.20
CA ASN A 294 23.40 1.35 8.18
C ASN A 294 22.99 2.70 8.78
N ALA A 295 22.51 2.69 10.02
CA ALA A 295 22.18 3.91 10.74
C ALA A 295 23.45 4.68 11.12
N LYS A 296 23.46 5.99 10.85
CA LYS A 296 24.56 6.90 11.20
C LYS A 296 24.37 7.52 12.59
N THR A 297 23.13 7.67 12.99
CA THR A 297 22.72 8.30 14.25
C THR A 297 21.62 7.47 14.89
N PRO A 298 21.35 7.61 16.19
CA PRO A 298 20.26 6.85 16.83
C PRO A 298 18.91 7.16 16.22
N GLY A 299 18.03 6.15 16.19
CA GLY A 299 16.60 6.29 15.90
C GLY A 299 15.77 5.95 17.12
N PHE A 300 14.61 6.58 17.25
CA PHE A 300 13.69 6.35 18.35
C PHE A 300 12.26 6.25 17.84
N PHE A 301 11.56 5.18 18.18
CA PHE A 301 10.25 4.88 17.64
C PHE A 301 9.26 4.53 18.75
N PHE A 302 8.12 5.19 18.77
CA PHE A 302 6.94 4.82 19.54
C PHE A 302 5.90 4.18 18.65
N GLY A 303 5.29 3.10 19.15
CA GLY A 303 4.17 2.42 18.52
C GLY A 303 3.00 2.24 19.47
N TYR A 304 1.79 2.36 18.93
CA TYR A 304 0.55 2.16 19.68
C TYR A 304 -0.44 1.35 18.85
N LEU A 305 -1.06 0.34 19.47
CA LEU A 305 -2.22 -0.31 18.89
C LEU A 305 -3.45 0.58 19.11
N ILE A 306 -4.09 0.98 18.02
CA ILE A 306 -5.21 1.91 17.99
C ILE A 306 -6.47 1.26 17.40
N PRO A 307 -7.67 1.86 17.55
CA PRO A 307 -8.89 1.35 16.94
C PRO A 307 -8.78 1.17 15.43
N LYS A 308 -9.62 0.28 14.91
CA LYS A 308 -9.74 0.04 13.47
C LYS A 308 -10.08 1.32 12.73
N SER A 309 -9.64 1.38 11.49
CA SER A 309 -10.04 2.42 10.53
C SER A 309 -11.57 2.56 10.53
N ASN A 310 -12.07 3.75 10.16
CA ASN A 310 -13.51 3.99 10.10
C ASN A 310 -14.23 4.11 11.46
N THR A 311 -13.52 4.51 12.48
CA THR A 311 -14.11 4.84 13.77
C THR A 311 -13.81 6.30 14.13
N PRO A 312 -14.66 6.98 14.92
CA PRO A 312 -14.40 8.36 15.34
C PRO A 312 -13.05 8.54 16.02
N GLU A 313 -12.66 7.59 16.86
CA GLU A 313 -11.35 7.63 17.53
C GLU A 313 -10.17 7.47 16.56
N HIS A 314 -10.32 6.66 15.49
CA HIS A 314 -9.28 6.52 14.48
C HIS A 314 -9.05 7.85 13.74
N TYR A 315 -10.11 8.51 13.25
CA TYR A 315 -10.02 9.84 12.63
C TYR A 315 -9.38 10.88 13.54
N ALA A 316 -9.75 10.85 14.82
CA ALA A 316 -9.18 11.77 15.81
C ALA A 316 -7.69 11.52 16.02
N LEU A 317 -7.24 10.25 16.02
CA LEU A 317 -5.83 9.87 16.14
C LEU A 317 -5.02 10.22 14.88
N GLU A 318 -5.59 10.08 13.68
CA GLU A 318 -4.94 10.52 12.46
C GLU A 318 -4.75 12.04 12.41
N LEU A 319 -5.73 12.82 12.86
CA LEU A 319 -5.54 14.26 13.03
C LEU A 319 -4.53 14.58 14.13
N ALA A 320 -4.42 13.75 15.18
CA ALA A 320 -3.38 13.89 16.18
C ALA A 320 -1.98 13.67 15.61
N THR A 321 -1.77 12.67 14.74
CA THR A 321 -0.47 12.47 14.07
C THR A 321 -0.09 13.68 13.22
N SER A 322 -1.06 14.27 12.52
CA SER A 322 -0.83 15.49 11.73
C SER A 322 -0.50 16.70 12.60
N LEU A 323 -1.15 16.86 13.76
CA LEU A 323 -0.79 17.90 14.74
C LEU A 323 0.62 17.73 15.26
N LEU A 324 1.03 16.47 15.51
CA LEU A 324 2.30 16.15 16.13
C LEU A 324 3.48 16.30 15.18
N ALA A 325 3.38 15.78 13.95
CA ALA A 325 4.57 15.63 13.11
C ALA A 325 4.37 15.94 11.61
N ASP A 326 3.22 16.51 11.18
CA ASP A 326 3.02 16.81 9.77
C ASP A 326 3.32 18.28 9.43
N GLY A 327 4.50 18.48 8.81
CA GLY A 327 5.01 19.77 8.35
C GLY A 327 5.71 20.60 9.42
N ASP A 328 6.46 21.58 8.93
CA ASP A 328 7.45 22.38 9.68
C ASP A 328 6.94 23.08 10.94
N SER A 329 5.66 23.32 11.06
CA SER A 329 5.04 23.96 12.22
C SER A 329 4.23 23.01 13.08
N SER A 330 4.39 21.70 12.89
CA SER A 330 3.85 20.68 13.79
C SER A 330 4.60 20.66 15.12
N ARG A 331 3.97 20.12 16.14
CA ARG A 331 4.46 20.27 17.52
C ARG A 331 5.83 19.62 17.75
N LEU A 332 5.99 18.35 17.32
CA LEU A 332 7.24 17.63 17.50
C LEU A 332 8.34 18.11 16.53
N GLU A 333 7.98 18.47 15.28
CA GLU A 333 8.95 19.05 14.35
C GLU A 333 9.55 20.33 14.91
N ARG A 334 8.71 21.23 15.40
CA ARG A 334 9.17 22.47 16.04
C ARG A 334 10.01 22.18 17.29
N LEU A 335 9.51 21.31 18.18
CA LEU A 335 10.17 21.00 19.44
C LEU A 335 11.52 20.31 19.25
N LEU A 336 11.56 19.21 18.48
CA LEU A 336 12.72 18.32 18.42
C LEU A 336 13.75 18.75 17.37
N VAL A 337 13.28 19.27 16.23
CA VAL A 337 14.17 19.63 15.12
C VAL A 337 14.59 21.08 15.19
N ARG A 338 13.67 22.03 15.43
CA ARG A 338 13.98 23.46 15.38
C ARG A 338 14.43 24.04 16.71
N ASP A 339 13.67 23.81 17.79
CA ASP A 339 13.90 24.49 19.07
C ASP A 339 15.03 23.80 19.88
N ARG A 340 15.05 22.46 19.91
CA ARG A 340 16.02 21.67 20.67
C ARG A 340 17.16 21.13 19.82
N ALA A 341 16.98 21.02 18.51
CA ALA A 341 17.96 20.46 17.57
C ALA A 341 18.50 19.07 18.00
N VAL A 342 17.64 18.24 18.61
CA VAL A 342 17.96 16.87 19.05
C VAL A 342 17.54 15.82 18.02
N ALA A 343 16.75 16.17 17.02
CA ALA A 343 16.38 15.31 15.93
C ALA A 343 16.67 15.95 14.57
N GLN A 344 17.04 15.13 13.60
CA GLN A 344 17.18 15.52 12.19
C GLN A 344 15.82 15.50 11.49
N ARG A 345 14.94 14.59 11.94
CA ARG A 345 13.61 14.36 11.37
C ARG A 345 12.70 13.72 12.41
N VAL A 346 11.45 14.09 12.37
CA VAL A 346 10.36 13.42 13.09
C VAL A 346 9.21 13.14 12.12
N SER A 347 8.51 12.03 12.32
CA SER A 347 7.29 11.70 11.60
C SER A 347 6.29 10.98 12.49
N ALA A 348 5.00 11.07 12.16
CA ALA A 348 3.94 10.30 12.80
C ALA A 348 2.88 9.93 11.76
N GLY A 349 2.24 8.77 11.93
CA GLY A 349 1.21 8.27 11.03
C GLY A 349 0.61 6.96 11.51
N THR A 350 -0.39 6.47 10.79
CA THR A 350 -1.02 5.17 10.98
C THR A 350 -0.54 4.17 9.92
N LEU A 351 -0.82 2.86 10.09
CA LEU A 351 -0.34 1.81 9.19
C LEU A 351 -1.38 1.36 8.15
N ASP A 352 -2.63 1.87 8.20
CA ASP A 352 -3.71 1.57 7.25
C ASP A 352 -4.17 0.10 7.27
N HIS A 353 -4.66 -0.37 8.41
CA HIS A 353 -5.29 -1.68 8.56
C HIS A 353 -6.82 -1.56 8.65
N VAL A 354 -7.54 -2.56 8.11
CA VAL A 354 -9.01 -2.66 8.23
C VAL A 354 -9.43 -2.96 9.67
N GLY A 355 -8.67 -3.81 10.34
CA GLY A 355 -8.84 -4.11 11.77
C GLY A 355 -8.21 -3.04 12.67
N PRO A 356 -7.93 -3.39 13.94
CA PRO A 356 -7.10 -2.56 14.80
C PRO A 356 -5.83 -2.14 14.10
N ASP A 357 -5.49 -0.85 14.18
CA ASP A 357 -4.40 -0.28 13.41
C ASP A 357 -3.19 0.07 14.30
N GLY A 358 -2.07 0.35 13.68
CA GLY A 358 -0.85 0.82 14.33
C GLY A 358 -0.65 2.31 14.14
N LEU A 359 -0.40 3.05 15.23
CA LEU A 359 0.07 4.43 15.17
C LEU A 359 1.54 4.48 15.53
N ILE A 360 2.35 5.12 14.71
CA ILE A 360 3.80 5.22 14.87
C ILE A 360 4.20 6.69 15.00
N ILE A 361 5.10 6.97 15.94
CA ILE A 361 5.85 8.22 16.02
C ILE A 361 7.32 7.85 15.93
N SER A 362 8.05 8.40 14.97
CA SER A 362 9.47 8.10 14.76
C SER A 362 10.31 9.37 14.73
N ALA A 363 11.53 9.28 15.28
CA ALA A 363 12.51 10.33 15.24
C ALA A 363 13.90 9.77 14.88
N VAL A 364 14.56 10.37 13.91
CA VAL A 364 15.99 10.18 13.64
C VAL A 364 16.74 11.28 14.36
N LEU A 365 17.62 10.90 15.27
CA LEU A 365 18.24 11.82 16.21
C LEU A 365 19.53 12.42 15.65
N THR A 366 20.03 13.47 16.29
CA THR A 366 21.38 13.99 16.06
C THR A 366 22.40 13.13 16.83
N GLU A 367 23.68 13.19 16.46
CA GLU A 367 24.75 12.41 17.12
C GLU A 367 24.87 12.71 18.61
N THR A 368 24.56 13.93 19.02
CA THR A 368 24.69 14.39 20.42
C THR A 368 23.42 14.17 21.24
N ALA A 369 22.32 13.75 20.62
CA ALA A 369 21.05 13.55 21.30
C ALA A 369 21.09 12.33 22.20
N LYS A 370 20.48 12.44 23.37
CA LYS A 370 20.34 11.37 24.35
C LYS A 370 18.94 10.78 24.23
N LEU A 371 18.85 9.48 23.97
CA LEU A 371 17.58 8.76 23.84
C LEU A 371 16.58 9.05 24.95
N PRO A 372 16.94 8.98 26.27
CA PRO A 372 15.98 9.24 27.34
C PRO A 372 15.47 10.70 27.38
N GLU A 373 16.26 11.65 26.88
CA GLU A 373 15.85 13.05 26.80
C GLU A 373 14.80 13.25 25.70
N VAL A 374 15.01 12.65 24.52
CA VAL A 374 14.07 12.71 23.39
C VAL A 374 12.78 11.98 23.73
N GLU A 375 12.87 10.80 24.34
CA GLU A 375 11.73 10.06 24.85
C GLU A 375 10.83 10.96 25.72
N LYS A 376 11.43 11.58 26.72
CA LYS A 376 10.71 12.48 27.64
C LYS A 376 10.11 13.70 26.94
N LEU A 377 10.79 14.25 25.93
CA LEU A 377 10.25 15.37 25.15
C LEU A 377 8.99 14.97 24.39
N ILE A 378 8.98 13.80 23.77
CA ILE A 378 7.80 13.25 23.06
C ILE A 378 6.68 12.96 24.04
N GLU A 379 6.97 12.28 25.16
CA GLU A 379 6.00 12.01 26.21
C GLU A 379 5.31 13.28 26.73
N ASN A 380 6.11 14.30 27.04
CA ASN A 380 5.59 15.57 27.54
C ASN A 380 4.66 16.25 26.52
N GLU A 381 4.94 16.11 25.22
CA GLU A 381 4.09 16.70 24.18
C GLU A 381 2.78 15.93 23.99
N LEU A 382 2.83 14.60 24.08
CA LEU A 382 1.62 13.75 24.12
C LEU A 382 0.76 14.07 25.35
N GLU A 383 1.40 14.21 26.52
CA GLU A 383 0.70 14.56 27.76
C GLU A 383 0.05 15.96 27.69
N LYS A 384 0.72 16.95 27.10
CA LYS A 384 0.14 18.28 26.83
C LYS A 384 -1.11 18.18 25.96
N LEU A 385 -1.04 17.40 24.86
CA LEU A 385 -2.19 17.20 23.97
C LEU A 385 -3.33 16.43 24.68
N ALA A 386 -3.01 15.50 25.56
CA ALA A 386 -3.98 14.79 26.39
C ALA A 386 -4.63 15.68 27.48
N LYS A 387 -3.95 16.73 27.96
CA LYS A 387 -4.44 17.67 28.98
C LYS A 387 -5.16 18.88 28.40
N THR A 388 -4.71 19.36 27.24
CA THR A 388 -5.20 20.60 26.63
C THR A 388 -5.55 20.34 25.18
N PRO A 389 -6.81 20.59 24.75
CA PRO A 389 -7.20 20.45 23.35
C PRO A 389 -6.34 21.28 22.41
N ALA A 390 -6.25 20.85 21.15
CA ALA A 390 -5.64 21.64 20.10
C ALA A 390 -6.34 23.01 19.96
N THR A 391 -5.56 24.04 19.67
CA THR A 391 -6.14 25.37 19.41
C THR A 391 -6.99 25.36 18.15
N PRO A 392 -7.99 26.26 18.01
CA PRO A 392 -8.76 26.38 16.78
C PRO A 392 -7.92 26.57 15.53
N ALA A 393 -6.80 27.28 15.65
CA ALA A 393 -5.87 27.51 14.53
C ALA A 393 -5.12 26.22 14.11
N GLU A 394 -4.65 25.42 15.08
CA GLU A 394 -4.04 24.12 14.83
C GLU A 394 -5.02 23.15 14.17
N LEU A 395 -6.22 23.02 14.74
CA LEU A 395 -7.26 22.15 14.18
C LEU A 395 -7.63 22.54 12.75
N ALA A 396 -7.88 23.83 12.51
CA ALA A 396 -8.18 24.33 11.17
C ALA A 396 -7.04 24.08 10.18
N LYS A 397 -5.78 24.16 10.62
CA LYS A 397 -4.59 23.87 9.79
C LYS A 397 -4.57 22.40 9.38
N VAL A 398 -4.68 21.46 10.32
CA VAL A 398 -4.60 20.02 9.98
C VAL A 398 -5.78 19.58 9.13
N LYS A 399 -6.99 20.07 9.39
CA LYS A 399 -8.15 19.81 8.54
C LYS A 399 -7.97 20.31 7.11
N ARG A 400 -7.43 21.50 6.91
CA ARG A 400 -7.09 22.00 5.55
C ARG A 400 -6.05 21.12 4.86
N ARG A 401 -5.07 20.61 5.61
CA ARG A 401 -4.04 19.75 5.06
C ARG A 401 -4.60 18.40 4.62
N VAL A 402 -5.38 17.73 5.49
CA VAL A 402 -6.09 16.50 5.14
C VAL A 402 -6.99 16.73 3.91
N ARG A 403 -7.76 17.82 3.88
CA ARG A 403 -8.58 18.18 2.72
C ARG A 403 -7.75 18.27 1.44
N SER A 404 -6.62 18.98 1.48
CA SER A 404 -5.76 19.13 0.29
C SER A 404 -5.20 17.79 -0.15
N SER A 405 -4.65 17.00 0.77
CA SER A 405 -4.10 15.67 0.47
C SER A 405 -5.15 14.74 -0.11
N PHE A 406 -6.37 14.75 0.44
CA PHE A 406 -7.48 13.94 -0.04
C PHE A 406 -7.89 14.31 -1.47
N VAL A 407 -8.10 15.60 -1.74
CA VAL A 407 -8.49 16.09 -3.09
C VAL A 407 -7.39 15.77 -4.11
N PHE A 408 -6.11 16.02 -3.77
CA PHE A 408 -4.99 15.69 -4.64
C PHE A 408 -4.84 14.19 -4.86
N GLY A 409 -5.10 13.38 -3.83
CA GLY A 409 -5.07 11.91 -3.90
C GLY A 409 -6.11 11.31 -4.85
N LEU A 410 -7.16 12.04 -5.25
CA LEU A 410 -8.19 11.58 -6.18
C LEU A 410 -8.10 12.21 -7.59
N GLN A 411 -7.01 12.91 -7.92
CA GLN A 411 -6.91 13.60 -9.20
C GLN A 411 -6.73 12.68 -10.40
N THR A 412 -6.06 11.53 -10.23
CA THR A 412 -5.77 10.61 -11.33
C THR A 412 -6.79 9.48 -11.40
N ASN A 413 -7.06 8.99 -12.63
CA ASN A 413 -7.90 7.80 -12.82
C ASN A 413 -7.35 6.58 -12.08
N LEU A 414 -6.02 6.43 -12.03
CA LEU A 414 -5.36 5.38 -11.27
C LEU A 414 -5.68 5.45 -9.77
N SER A 415 -5.49 6.62 -9.17
CA SER A 415 -5.78 6.79 -7.74
C SER A 415 -7.25 6.52 -7.43
N ARG A 416 -8.17 6.97 -8.30
CA ARG A 416 -9.60 6.68 -8.16
C ARG A 416 -9.87 5.18 -8.24
N ALA A 417 -9.32 4.49 -9.26
CA ALA A 417 -9.54 3.06 -9.43
C ALA A 417 -9.02 2.25 -8.23
N THR A 418 -7.82 2.54 -7.78
CA THR A 418 -7.21 1.80 -6.65
C THR A 418 -7.93 2.05 -5.34
N GLN A 419 -8.31 3.29 -5.04
CA GLN A 419 -9.01 3.64 -3.80
C GLN A 419 -10.45 3.13 -3.79
N LEU A 420 -11.19 3.27 -4.88
CA LEU A 420 -12.55 2.72 -4.99
C LEU A 420 -12.55 1.20 -4.82
N GLY A 421 -11.57 0.50 -5.44
CA GLY A 421 -11.38 -0.93 -5.27
C GLY A 421 -11.07 -1.32 -3.83
N GLN A 422 -10.25 -0.54 -3.14
CA GLN A 422 -9.93 -0.75 -1.73
C GLN A 422 -11.17 -0.54 -0.84
N TYR A 423 -11.93 0.54 -1.01
CA TYR A 423 -13.14 0.81 -0.24
C TYR A 423 -14.21 -0.25 -0.47
N GLU A 424 -14.40 -0.69 -1.72
CA GLU A 424 -15.30 -1.80 -2.03
C GLU A 424 -14.86 -3.11 -1.38
N SER A 425 -13.54 -3.39 -1.37
CA SER A 425 -12.98 -4.59 -0.76
C SER A 425 -13.09 -4.57 0.77
N TYR A 426 -12.77 -3.44 1.39
CA TYR A 426 -12.69 -3.31 2.84
C TYR A 426 -14.05 -3.15 3.50
N PHE A 427 -14.91 -2.32 2.91
CA PHE A 427 -16.16 -1.86 3.54
C PHE A 427 -17.42 -2.27 2.78
N GLY A 428 -17.27 -2.90 1.61
CA GLY A 428 -18.39 -3.36 0.81
C GLY A 428 -19.15 -2.23 0.10
N ASP A 429 -18.66 -0.99 0.10
CA ASP A 429 -19.24 0.12 -0.64
C ASP A 429 -18.18 1.18 -1.04
N ALA A 430 -17.80 1.18 -2.31
CA ALA A 430 -16.84 2.14 -2.88
C ALA A 430 -17.26 3.60 -2.70
N ARG A 431 -18.56 3.91 -2.63
CA ARG A 431 -19.08 5.28 -2.49
C ARG A 431 -18.78 5.93 -1.15
N LEU A 432 -18.37 5.13 -0.16
CA LEU A 432 -17.94 5.64 1.13
C LEU A 432 -16.71 6.54 1.01
N LEU A 433 -15.85 6.31 0.02
CA LEU A 433 -14.73 7.18 -0.31
C LEU A 433 -15.15 8.65 -0.47
N ALA A 434 -16.30 8.90 -1.08
CA ALA A 434 -16.81 10.26 -1.28
C ALA A 434 -17.24 10.98 0.02
N ARG A 435 -17.43 10.24 1.12
CA ARG A 435 -17.85 10.78 2.42
C ARG A 435 -16.69 10.93 3.41
N GLU A 436 -15.53 10.41 3.07
CA GLU A 436 -14.37 10.34 3.94
C GLU A 436 -13.96 11.70 4.50
N LEU A 437 -13.89 12.72 3.63
CA LEU A 437 -13.53 14.07 4.03
C LEU A 437 -14.50 14.66 5.07
N GLN A 438 -15.77 14.29 5.03
CA GLN A 438 -16.78 14.76 6.00
C GLN A 438 -16.45 14.27 7.41
N HIS A 439 -15.98 13.02 7.57
CA HIS A 439 -15.59 12.47 8.86
C HIS A 439 -14.43 13.26 9.46
N TYR A 440 -13.37 13.54 8.71
CA TYR A 440 -12.26 14.38 9.19
C TYR A 440 -12.71 15.80 9.54
N GLN A 441 -13.60 16.40 8.73
CA GLN A 441 -14.10 17.74 9.01
C GLN A 441 -15.00 17.81 10.25
N ALA A 442 -15.64 16.70 10.63
CA ALA A 442 -16.50 16.64 11.82
C ALA A 442 -15.70 16.52 13.13
N VAL A 443 -14.46 16.00 13.11
CA VAL A 443 -13.65 15.80 14.34
C VAL A 443 -13.43 17.12 15.09
N THR A 444 -13.61 17.12 16.39
CA THR A 444 -13.38 18.26 17.30
C THR A 444 -11.99 18.18 17.96
N ALA A 445 -11.54 19.28 18.55
CA ALA A 445 -10.30 19.31 19.32
C ALA A 445 -10.39 18.45 20.59
N GLU A 446 -11.58 18.38 21.18
CA GLU A 446 -11.88 17.57 22.36
C GLU A 446 -11.86 16.08 22.04
N GLU A 447 -12.37 15.66 20.87
CA GLU A 447 -12.29 14.27 20.40
C GLU A 447 -10.84 13.84 20.19
N ILE A 448 -9.99 14.69 19.59
CA ILE A 448 -8.55 14.46 19.47
C ILE A 448 -7.92 14.29 20.87
N GLN A 449 -8.20 15.22 21.79
CA GLN A 449 -7.69 15.15 23.15
C GLN A 449 -8.07 13.85 23.84
N GLN A 450 -9.34 13.43 23.77
CA GLN A 450 -9.84 12.22 24.41
C GLN A 450 -9.22 10.96 23.79
N ALA A 451 -9.05 10.92 22.47
CA ALA A 451 -8.40 9.82 21.79
C ALA A 451 -6.92 9.69 22.20
N VAL A 452 -6.17 10.79 22.22
CA VAL A 452 -4.78 10.81 22.72
C VAL A 452 -4.70 10.35 24.17
N LYS A 453 -5.55 10.88 25.04
CA LYS A 453 -5.62 10.50 26.46
C LYS A 453 -5.93 9.03 26.68
N LYS A 454 -6.67 8.38 25.78
CA LYS A 454 -7.10 6.98 25.90
C LYS A 454 -6.08 6.01 25.30
N TYR A 455 -5.45 6.38 24.18
CA TYR A 455 -4.67 5.45 23.39
C TYR A 455 -3.16 5.73 23.41
N LEU A 456 -2.70 6.99 23.45
CA LEU A 456 -1.29 7.34 23.38
C LEU A 456 -0.66 7.55 24.77
N ILE A 457 -0.82 6.53 25.62
CA ILE A 457 -0.36 6.53 27.01
C ILE A 457 0.82 5.55 27.20
N PRO A 458 1.68 5.75 28.21
CA PRO A 458 2.82 4.89 28.47
C PRO A 458 2.46 3.41 28.65
N GLU A 459 1.30 3.10 29.25
CA GLU A 459 0.84 1.75 29.55
C GLU A 459 0.43 0.95 28.29
N ARG A 460 0.36 1.58 27.13
CA ARG A 460 0.02 0.96 25.84
C ARG A 460 1.16 1.04 24.81
N ARG A 461 2.24 1.73 25.19
CA ARG A 461 3.30 2.10 24.28
C ARG A 461 4.27 0.94 24.00
N GLN A 462 4.65 0.80 22.73
CA GLN A 462 5.77 0.00 22.27
C GLN A 462 6.93 0.94 21.94
N VAL A 463 8.13 0.56 22.30
CA VAL A 463 9.34 1.38 22.10
C VAL A 463 10.39 0.57 21.35
N VAL A 464 10.97 1.14 20.32
CA VAL A 464 12.16 0.59 19.67
C VAL A 464 13.23 1.68 19.57
N GLU A 465 14.40 1.37 20.13
CA GLU A 465 15.61 2.16 19.97
C GLU A 465 16.45 1.55 18.85
N VAL A 466 16.84 2.35 17.88
CA VAL A 466 17.79 1.94 16.83
C VAL A 466 19.12 2.57 17.11
N LEU A 467 20.11 1.72 17.37
CA LEU A 467 21.47 2.14 17.74
C LEU A 467 22.42 1.92 16.57
N PRO A 468 23.14 2.97 16.13
CA PRO A 468 24.18 2.81 15.13
C PRO A 468 25.27 1.88 15.66
N VAL A 469 25.81 1.06 14.77
CA VAL A 469 27.00 0.23 15.05
C VAL A 469 28.08 0.69 14.09
N ASP A 470 29.26 0.94 14.59
CA ASP A 470 30.40 1.23 13.72
C ASP A 470 30.56 0.08 12.72
N ALA A 471 30.49 0.38 11.44
CA ALA A 471 30.79 -0.58 10.40
C ALA A 471 32.19 -1.15 10.65
N PRO A 472 32.42 -2.48 10.58
CA PRO A 472 33.76 -3.04 10.70
C PRO A 472 34.70 -2.29 9.75
N LYS A 473 35.77 -1.69 10.27
CA LYS A 473 36.75 -1.02 9.42
C LYS A 473 37.23 -2.02 8.39
N ALA A 474 37.33 -1.60 7.14
CA ALA A 474 37.76 -2.48 6.03
C ALA A 474 39.10 -3.21 6.28
N SER A 475 39.88 -2.79 7.28
CA SER A 475 41.08 -3.46 7.77
C SER A 475 40.79 -4.80 8.49
N ASP A 476 39.62 -4.98 9.09
CA ASP A 476 39.31 -6.18 9.87
C ASP A 476 38.69 -7.29 8.99
N ALA A 477 38.09 -6.91 7.86
CA ALA A 477 37.58 -7.85 6.86
C ALA A 477 38.69 -8.52 6.05
N ALA A 478 39.86 -7.89 5.90
CA ALA A 478 41.00 -8.44 5.16
C ALA A 478 41.76 -9.54 5.91
N ALA A 479 41.56 -9.66 7.22
CA ALA A 479 42.20 -10.69 8.05
C ALA A 479 41.41 -12.02 8.10
N ALA A 480 40.15 -12.04 7.67
CA ALA A 480 39.26 -13.21 7.74
C ALA A 480 39.05 -13.95 6.40
N THR A 481 39.57 -13.44 5.28
CA THR A 481 39.40 -14.12 3.98
C THR A 481 40.75 -14.58 3.43
N GLY A 482 40.99 -15.87 3.55
CA GLY A 482 41.99 -16.54 2.72
C GLY A 482 41.60 -16.45 1.25
N THR A 483 42.60 -16.13 0.42
CA THR A 483 42.73 -16.14 -1.04
C THR A 483 41.45 -15.95 -1.88
N PRO A 484 41.34 -14.87 -2.65
CA PRO A 484 40.18 -14.63 -3.51
C PRO A 484 40.12 -15.66 -4.64
N ALA A 485 39.02 -16.39 -4.70
CA ALA A 485 38.70 -17.19 -5.88
C ALA A 485 38.45 -16.22 -7.07
N LYS A 486 39.12 -16.54 -8.19
CA LYS A 486 39.02 -15.85 -9.46
C LYS A 486 37.55 -15.70 -9.90
N PRO A 487 37.06 -14.52 -10.29
CA PRO A 487 35.69 -14.37 -10.74
C PRO A 487 35.41 -15.26 -11.94
N ALA A 488 34.36 -16.06 -11.83
CA ALA A 488 33.83 -16.80 -12.98
C ALA A 488 33.30 -15.78 -14.00
N ALA A 489 33.71 -15.95 -15.25
CA ALA A 489 33.30 -15.09 -16.37
C ALA A 489 31.77 -15.13 -16.53
N SER A 490 31.16 -13.97 -16.60
CA SER A 490 29.75 -13.82 -16.95
C SER A 490 29.48 -14.46 -18.31
N PRO A 491 28.39 -15.22 -18.49
CA PRO A 491 28.05 -15.74 -19.80
C PRO A 491 27.73 -14.58 -20.76
N LYS A 492 28.41 -14.54 -21.89
CA LYS A 492 28.10 -13.63 -22.99
C LYS A 492 26.68 -13.97 -23.48
N VAL A 493 25.82 -12.98 -23.47
CA VAL A 493 24.52 -13.06 -24.15
C VAL A 493 24.80 -12.96 -25.64
N ASP A 494 24.57 -14.06 -26.36
CA ASP A 494 24.65 -14.11 -27.82
C ASP A 494 23.50 -13.25 -28.41
N ALA A 495 23.88 -12.19 -29.10
CA ALA A 495 22.98 -11.34 -29.87
C ALA A 495 22.66 -12.03 -31.22
N GLY A 496 21.80 -13.03 -31.18
CA GLY A 496 21.46 -13.84 -32.33
C GLY A 496 20.04 -14.41 -32.29
N ALA A 497 19.05 -13.68 -31.84
CA ALA A 497 17.65 -14.10 -32.01
C ALA A 497 17.04 -13.36 -33.21
N LYS A 498 16.85 -14.10 -34.32
CA LYS A 498 16.05 -13.68 -35.47
C LYS A 498 14.67 -13.22 -35.02
N ALA A 499 14.23 -12.07 -35.55
CA ALA A 499 12.89 -11.56 -35.38
C ALA A 499 11.83 -12.64 -35.65
N ALA A 500 11.02 -12.96 -34.67
CA ALA A 500 9.88 -13.84 -34.84
C ALA A 500 8.81 -13.08 -35.66
N ALA A 501 8.17 -13.82 -36.57
CA ALA A 501 7.12 -13.32 -37.44
C ALA A 501 5.94 -12.75 -36.62
N PRO A 502 5.23 -11.72 -37.12
CA PRO A 502 4.07 -11.16 -36.43
C PRO A 502 2.99 -12.22 -36.26
N PRO A 503 2.22 -12.16 -35.14
CA PRO A 503 1.14 -13.11 -34.87
C PRO A 503 0.06 -13.04 -35.96
N PRO A 504 -0.61 -14.18 -36.26
CA PRO A 504 -1.66 -14.23 -37.29
C PRO A 504 -2.84 -13.35 -36.82
N LYS A 505 -3.39 -12.58 -37.78
CA LYS A 505 -4.65 -11.83 -37.57
C LYS A 505 -5.75 -12.79 -37.10
N PRO A 506 -6.63 -12.37 -36.18
CA PRO A 506 -7.74 -13.18 -35.75
C PRO A 506 -8.58 -13.60 -36.96
N ALA A 507 -8.86 -14.89 -37.07
CA ALA A 507 -9.68 -15.47 -38.12
C ALA A 507 -11.05 -14.80 -38.14
N GLY A 508 -11.38 -14.14 -39.22
CA GLY A 508 -12.69 -13.55 -39.45
C GLY A 508 -13.76 -14.65 -39.45
N LYS A 509 -14.88 -14.37 -38.79
CA LYS A 509 -16.06 -15.23 -38.88
C LYS A 509 -16.43 -15.46 -40.36
N PRO A 510 -16.85 -16.69 -40.73
CA PRO A 510 -17.32 -16.95 -42.09
C PRO A 510 -18.60 -16.11 -42.38
N PRO A 511 -18.80 -15.65 -43.62
CA PRO A 511 -19.95 -14.84 -43.97
C PRO A 511 -21.23 -15.66 -43.80
N VAL A 512 -22.21 -15.08 -43.12
CA VAL A 512 -23.58 -15.63 -43.03
C VAL A 512 -24.19 -15.50 -44.43
N ALA A 513 -24.58 -16.63 -45.01
CA ALA A 513 -25.28 -16.69 -46.28
C ALA A 513 -26.68 -16.04 -46.14
N VAL A 514 -26.86 -14.91 -46.80
CA VAL A 514 -28.18 -14.29 -46.97
C VAL A 514 -28.94 -15.11 -48.04
N LYS A 515 -29.96 -15.86 -47.63
CA LYS A 515 -30.93 -16.43 -48.57
C LYS A 515 -31.80 -15.29 -49.10
N GLY A 516 -31.64 -15.03 -50.38
CA GLY A 516 -32.50 -14.15 -51.13
C GLY A 516 -33.89 -14.78 -51.28
N GLY A 517 -34.91 -13.98 -51.05
CA GLY A 517 -36.30 -14.25 -51.44
C GLY A 517 -36.81 -13.04 -52.20
N THR A 518 -37.16 -13.23 -53.42
CA THR A 518 -37.96 -12.38 -54.31
C THR A 518 -39.23 -13.12 -54.67
N PRO A 519 -40.24 -12.49 -55.20
CA PRO A 519 -40.64 -11.08 -55.32
C PRO A 519 -41.73 -10.66 -54.34
#